data_2dbcf6fb60db6d8e6ff6f4b39bd1522e
#
_entry.id   2dbcf6fb60db6d8e6ff6f4b39bd1522e
#
_cell.length_a   1.000
_cell.length_b   1.000
_cell.length_c   1.000
_cell.angle_alpha   90.00
_cell.angle_beta   90.00
_cell.angle_gamma   90.00
#
_symmetry.space_group_name_H-M   'P 1'
#
loop_
_entity.id
_entity.type
_entity.pdbx_description
1 polymer ?
#
loop_
_entity_poly.entity_id
_entity_poly.type
_entity_poly.pdbx_seq_one_letter_code
_entity_poly.pdbx_strand_id
1 'polypeptide(L)'
;MNNPYTKTPTSKVAVPQTSGKATATLILGLLSLLFSCLTALPALIVGIMAIGEINRSQGALTGKGLAFAGMFVGVMTSLATVAMAVIMFLMIAPAIGVVRQAAQTEMQSNNMRQVGIAMHNYHDVFKSFPYVGTEAVPMSWRVSILPYVEQGPLYDQFDFSATADSAVNAALTNQMPEVYGTDLFAHGPSQSPLQIPMAAGATEQPPVGGSQISLQSRFGGPNSGPGTTRMRDFLDGTSNTVMAVLASPETLNSSWIKTDSDYLFDPSNPAAGLYVTPSGEYLVLMVDGSINRISQDIDPEILKNLMLRDDGNPITDDFGY
;
A
#
# COMPACT_ATOMS: atom_id res chain seq x y z
N MET A 1 86.30 -70.08 0.78
CA MET A 1 86.41 -68.66 0.30
C MET A 1 85.07 -68.03 0.50
N ASN A 2 84.93 -67.21 1.55
CA ASN A 2 83.69 -66.52 1.90
C ASN A 2 83.64 -65.21 1.17
N ASN A 3 82.53 -64.97 0.45
CA ASN A 3 82.29 -63.74 -0.26
C ASN A 3 81.65 -62.68 0.70
N PRO A 4 82.31 -61.51 0.96
CA PRO A 4 81.87 -60.57 1.97
C PRO A 4 80.97 -59.43 1.48
N TYR A 5 80.30 -59.57 0.37
CA TYR A 5 79.41 -58.52 -0.12
C TYR A 5 77.94 -58.86 0.14
N THR A 6 77.54 -58.74 1.39
CA THR A 6 76.13 -58.62 1.77
C THR A 6 75.68 -57.21 1.38
N LYS A 7 74.84 -57.10 0.36
CA LYS A 7 74.14 -55.83 0.02
C LYS A 7 73.23 -55.43 1.18
N THR A 8 73.58 -54.34 1.86
CA THR A 8 72.71 -53.63 2.79
C THR A 8 71.43 -53.20 2.04
N PRO A 9 70.21 -53.46 2.53
CA PRO A 9 69.01 -52.97 1.93
C PRO A 9 69.00 -51.46 2.09
N THR A 10 69.08 -50.72 0.98
CA THR A 10 68.83 -49.28 0.94
C THR A 10 67.38 -49.05 1.34
N SER A 11 67.14 -48.60 2.57
CA SER A 11 65.85 -48.10 2.97
C SER A 11 65.46 -46.92 2.08
N LYS A 12 64.50 -47.14 1.19
CA LYS A 12 63.88 -46.00 0.46
C LYS A 12 63.28 -45.06 1.51
N VAL A 13 63.87 -43.90 1.72
CA VAL A 13 63.24 -42.84 2.50
C VAL A 13 61.98 -42.48 1.73
N ALA A 14 60.85 -42.87 2.29
CA ALA A 14 59.54 -42.54 1.74
C ALA A 14 59.37 -41.01 1.82
N VAL A 15 59.32 -40.39 0.69
CA VAL A 15 59.00 -38.93 0.62
C VAL A 15 57.58 -38.75 1.13
N PRO A 16 57.35 -37.91 2.13
CA PRO A 16 56.02 -37.65 2.67
C PRO A 16 55.09 -37.13 1.58
N GLN A 17 53.95 -37.82 1.37
CA GLN A 17 52.96 -37.42 0.38
C GLN A 17 51.94 -36.45 0.97
N THR A 18 51.45 -35.48 0.22
CA THR A 18 50.39 -34.57 0.64
C THR A 18 49.08 -35.36 0.68
N SER A 19 48.30 -35.23 1.79
CA SER A 19 47.00 -35.87 1.85
C SER A 19 46.05 -35.34 0.82
N GLY A 20 45.42 -36.24 0.04
CA GLY A 20 44.43 -35.89 -0.95
C GLY A 20 43.21 -35.13 -0.34
N LYS A 21 42.85 -35.46 0.89
CA LYS A 21 41.81 -34.76 1.62
C LYS A 21 42.18 -33.34 2.00
N ALA A 22 43.47 -33.11 2.34
CA ALA A 22 43.97 -31.75 2.60
C ALA A 22 43.92 -30.85 1.34
N THR A 23 44.24 -31.41 0.20
CA THR A 23 44.11 -30.71 -1.09
C THR A 23 42.65 -30.46 -1.44
N ALA A 24 41.76 -31.43 -1.25
CA ALA A 24 40.34 -31.25 -1.44
C ALA A 24 39.73 -30.18 -0.53
N THR A 25 40.16 -30.07 0.72
CA THR A 25 39.72 -29.02 1.66
C THR A 25 40.12 -27.64 1.17
N LEU A 26 41.32 -27.48 0.64
CA LEU A 26 41.76 -26.20 0.08
C LEU A 26 40.93 -25.81 -1.14
N ILE A 27 40.68 -26.78 -2.05
CA ILE A 27 39.85 -26.54 -3.26
C ILE A 27 38.42 -26.17 -2.84
N LEU A 28 37.81 -26.88 -1.90
CA LEU A 28 36.47 -26.57 -1.40
C LEU A 28 36.43 -25.21 -0.67
N GLY A 29 37.48 -24.87 0.09
CA GLY A 29 37.62 -23.57 0.72
C GLY A 29 37.73 -22.43 -0.28
N LEU A 30 38.46 -22.61 -1.39
CA LEU A 30 38.52 -21.63 -2.47
C LEU A 30 37.20 -21.55 -3.25
N LEU A 31 36.53 -22.69 -3.45
CA LEU A 31 35.23 -22.73 -4.10
C LEU A 31 34.13 -22.03 -3.28
N SER A 32 34.32 -21.93 -1.96
CA SER A 32 33.41 -21.18 -1.09
C SER A 32 33.38 -19.68 -1.35
N LEU A 33 34.35 -19.13 -2.05
CA LEU A 33 34.30 -17.75 -2.55
C LEU A 33 33.21 -17.55 -3.63
N LEU A 34 32.89 -18.61 -4.38
CA LEU A 34 31.87 -18.55 -5.44
C LEU A 34 30.49 -19.09 -4.97
N PHE A 35 30.50 -20.16 -4.18
CA PHE A 35 29.28 -20.85 -3.76
C PHE A 35 29.06 -20.84 -2.24
N SER A 36 29.77 -19.97 -1.56
CA SER A 36 29.71 -19.59 -0.14
C SER A 36 29.11 -20.63 0.83
N CYS A 37 27.80 -20.64 1.04
CA CYS A 37 27.15 -21.47 2.05
C CYS A 37 27.10 -22.99 1.68
N LEU A 38 27.09 -23.32 0.39
CA LEU A 38 26.96 -24.71 -0.08
C LEU A 38 28.26 -25.52 0.10
N THR A 39 29.42 -24.86 0.00
CA THR A 39 30.74 -25.53 0.02
C THR A 39 31.49 -25.34 1.32
N ALA A 40 31.10 -24.38 2.17
CA ALA A 40 31.76 -24.14 3.47
C ALA A 40 31.59 -25.30 4.46
N LEU A 41 30.40 -25.87 4.61
CA LEU A 41 30.16 -27.03 5.47
C LEU A 41 30.91 -28.29 5.00
N PRO A 42 30.87 -28.68 3.71
CA PRO A 42 31.73 -29.75 3.19
C PRO A 42 33.21 -29.50 3.42
N ALA A 43 33.72 -28.28 3.20
CA ALA A 43 35.12 -27.93 3.44
C ALA A 43 35.54 -28.17 4.89
N LEU A 44 34.69 -27.79 5.83
CA LEU A 44 34.95 -27.99 7.28
C LEU A 44 34.99 -29.47 7.64
N ILE A 45 34.04 -30.27 7.17
CA ILE A 45 33.98 -31.72 7.43
C ILE A 45 35.21 -32.43 6.84
N VAL A 46 35.52 -32.18 5.58
CA VAL A 46 36.66 -32.78 4.88
C VAL A 46 37.97 -32.35 5.53
N GLY A 47 38.07 -31.08 5.99
CA GLY A 47 39.23 -30.56 6.70
C GLY A 47 39.49 -31.23 8.02
N ILE A 48 38.47 -31.47 8.83
CA ILE A 48 38.59 -32.22 10.10
C ILE A 48 39.04 -33.66 9.83
N MET A 49 38.45 -34.29 8.80
CA MET A 49 38.84 -35.66 8.41
C MET A 49 40.30 -35.73 7.92
N ALA A 50 40.74 -34.72 7.14
CA ALA A 50 42.12 -34.62 6.65
C ALA A 50 43.13 -34.50 7.82
N ILE A 51 42.86 -33.64 8.80
CA ILE A 51 43.72 -33.48 9.98
C ILE A 51 43.79 -34.79 10.79
N GLY A 52 42.65 -35.48 10.96
CA GLY A 52 42.59 -36.77 11.63
C GLY A 52 43.45 -37.84 10.96
N GLU A 53 43.41 -37.92 9.64
CA GLU A 53 44.18 -38.85 8.82
C GLU A 53 45.69 -38.51 8.86
N ILE A 54 46.07 -37.26 8.74
CA ILE A 54 47.47 -36.82 8.80
C ILE A 54 48.06 -37.11 10.18
N ASN A 55 47.27 -36.89 11.28
CA ASN A 55 47.74 -37.21 12.62
C ASN A 55 47.99 -38.71 12.87
N ARG A 56 47.16 -39.59 12.24
CA ARG A 56 47.29 -41.05 12.36
C ARG A 56 48.42 -41.61 11.50
N SER A 57 48.88 -40.89 10.49
CA SER A 57 49.88 -41.39 9.52
C SER A 57 51.32 -41.39 10.05
N GLN A 58 51.57 -40.92 11.28
CA GLN A 58 52.91 -40.90 11.88
C GLN A 58 54.01 -40.29 11.03
N GLY A 59 53.66 -39.26 10.22
CA GLY A 59 54.58 -38.57 9.35
C GLY A 59 54.65 -39.04 7.90
N ALA A 60 53.90 -40.10 7.52
CA ALA A 60 53.79 -40.54 6.16
C ALA A 60 52.96 -39.61 5.25
N LEU A 61 52.02 -38.83 5.85
CA LEU A 61 51.21 -37.80 5.17
C LEU A 61 51.53 -36.39 5.69
N THR A 62 51.54 -35.45 4.76
CA THR A 62 51.76 -34.03 5.04
C THR A 62 50.57 -33.21 4.51
N GLY A 63 50.51 -31.91 4.84
CA GLY A 63 49.48 -31.03 4.36
C GLY A 63 48.54 -30.46 5.41
N LYS A 64 48.86 -30.54 6.72
CA LYS A 64 48.09 -29.93 7.81
C LYS A 64 47.80 -28.44 7.54
N GLY A 65 48.81 -27.69 7.05
CA GLY A 65 48.63 -26.27 6.72
C GLY A 65 47.61 -26.01 5.64
N LEU A 66 47.57 -26.88 4.60
CA LEU A 66 46.54 -26.81 3.53
C LEU A 66 45.13 -27.05 4.05
N ALA A 67 44.98 -28.05 4.95
CA ALA A 67 43.67 -28.34 5.55
C ALA A 67 43.20 -27.18 6.44
N PHE A 68 44.08 -26.61 7.26
CA PHE A 68 43.75 -25.42 8.08
C PHE A 68 43.45 -24.20 7.24
N ALA A 69 44.22 -23.93 6.15
CA ALA A 69 43.97 -22.83 5.26
C ALA A 69 42.61 -22.95 4.55
N GLY A 70 42.26 -24.13 4.04
CA GLY A 70 40.96 -24.37 3.42
C GLY A 70 39.78 -24.21 4.39
N MET A 71 39.90 -24.72 5.63
CA MET A 71 38.87 -24.51 6.66
C MET A 71 38.74 -23.04 7.06
N PHE A 72 39.85 -22.35 7.24
CA PHE A 72 39.86 -20.93 7.62
C PHE A 72 39.20 -20.07 6.56
N VAL A 73 39.56 -20.26 5.28
CA VAL A 73 38.93 -19.56 4.16
C VAL A 73 37.43 -19.87 4.11
N GLY A 74 37.04 -21.15 4.24
CA GLY A 74 35.64 -21.55 4.25
C GLY A 74 34.81 -20.91 5.37
N VAL A 75 35.34 -20.85 6.58
CA VAL A 75 34.67 -20.21 7.73
C VAL A 75 34.59 -18.69 7.54
N MET A 76 35.68 -18.05 7.13
CA MET A 76 35.73 -16.59 6.92
C MET A 76 34.75 -16.15 5.81
N THR A 77 34.71 -16.85 4.69
CA THR A 77 33.79 -16.54 3.61
C THR A 77 32.33 -16.79 4.00
N SER A 78 32.05 -17.85 4.77
CA SER A 78 30.71 -18.11 5.30
C SER A 78 30.27 -17.01 6.26
N LEU A 79 31.12 -16.57 7.15
CA LEU A 79 30.83 -15.48 8.09
C LEU A 79 30.58 -14.15 7.36
N ALA A 80 31.41 -13.84 6.37
CA ALA A 80 31.26 -12.63 5.54
C ALA A 80 29.93 -12.63 4.75
N THR A 81 29.52 -13.76 4.20
CA THR A 81 28.23 -13.86 3.48
C THR A 81 27.03 -13.77 4.40
N VAL A 82 27.08 -14.35 5.58
CA VAL A 82 25.99 -14.19 6.57
C VAL A 82 25.92 -12.71 6.99
N ALA A 83 27.05 -12.07 7.27
CA ALA A 83 27.07 -10.64 7.60
C ALA A 83 26.50 -9.79 6.47
N MET A 84 26.88 -10.07 5.21
CA MET A 84 26.36 -9.36 4.04
C MET A 84 24.84 -9.57 3.87
N ALA A 85 24.34 -10.81 4.08
CA ALA A 85 22.93 -11.12 4.00
C ALA A 85 22.14 -10.37 5.08
N VAL A 86 22.66 -10.27 6.30
CA VAL A 86 22.05 -9.52 7.39
C VAL A 86 22.01 -8.02 7.05
N ILE A 87 23.10 -7.46 6.55
CA ILE A 87 23.16 -6.05 6.13
C ILE A 87 22.14 -5.79 5.00
N MET A 88 22.10 -6.63 3.97
CA MET A 88 21.10 -6.52 2.90
C MET A 88 19.67 -6.59 3.44
N PHE A 89 19.38 -7.53 4.34
CA PHE A 89 18.06 -7.65 4.94
C PHE A 89 17.67 -6.38 5.73
N LEU A 90 18.60 -5.83 6.53
CA LEU A 90 18.38 -4.60 7.29
C LEU A 90 18.20 -3.37 6.38
N MET A 91 18.80 -3.36 5.19
CA MET A 91 18.62 -2.27 4.21
C MET A 91 17.33 -2.42 3.40
N ILE A 92 16.92 -3.64 3.08
CA ILE A 92 15.74 -3.91 2.23
C ILE A 92 14.45 -3.85 3.04
N ALA A 93 14.47 -4.32 4.31
CA ALA A 93 13.27 -4.38 5.14
C ALA A 93 12.51 -3.04 5.25
N PRO A 94 13.13 -1.88 5.51
CA PRO A 94 12.42 -0.59 5.54
C PRO A 94 11.91 -0.17 4.16
N ALA A 95 12.64 -0.48 3.08
CA ALA A 95 12.22 -0.14 1.72
C ALA A 95 10.92 -0.84 1.31
N ILE A 96 10.71 -2.09 1.75
CA ILE A 96 9.47 -2.83 1.49
C ILE A 96 8.25 -2.11 2.08
N GLY A 97 8.39 -1.52 3.28
CA GLY A 97 7.31 -0.77 3.93
C GLY A 97 6.87 0.44 3.10
N VAL A 98 7.81 1.23 2.62
CA VAL A 98 7.53 2.42 1.79
C VAL A 98 6.87 2.04 0.47
N VAL A 99 7.39 1.01 -0.21
CA VAL A 99 6.81 0.52 -1.48
C VAL A 99 5.38 0.01 -1.27
N ARG A 100 5.13 -0.71 -0.18
CA ARG A 100 3.79 -1.20 0.14
C ARG A 100 2.80 -0.03 0.36
N GLN A 101 3.19 0.98 1.11
CA GLN A 101 2.35 2.16 1.36
C GLN A 101 2.06 2.92 0.06
N ALA A 102 3.07 3.11 -0.80
CA ALA A 102 2.87 3.73 -2.11
C ALA A 102 1.89 2.92 -2.97
N ALA A 103 2.03 1.59 -3.00
CA ALA A 103 1.13 0.71 -3.73
C ALA A 103 -0.32 0.79 -3.20
N GLN A 104 -0.52 0.84 -1.90
CA GLN A 104 -1.85 1.00 -1.29
C GLN A 104 -2.46 2.36 -1.64
N THR A 105 -1.68 3.44 -1.65
CA THR A 105 -2.15 4.78 -2.07
C THR A 105 -2.54 4.79 -3.55
N GLU A 106 -1.78 4.11 -4.42
CA GLU A 106 -2.14 4.00 -5.84
C GLU A 106 -3.41 3.16 -6.06
N MET A 107 -3.58 2.05 -5.32
CA MET A 107 -4.83 1.27 -5.35
C MET A 107 -6.01 2.14 -4.94
N GLN A 108 -5.86 2.94 -3.89
CA GLN A 108 -6.90 3.88 -3.46
C GLN A 108 -7.22 4.93 -4.53
N SER A 109 -6.18 5.49 -5.17
CA SER A 109 -6.38 6.41 -6.31
C SER A 109 -7.18 5.76 -7.43
N ASN A 110 -6.90 4.50 -7.75
CA ASN A 110 -7.65 3.75 -8.76
C ASN A 110 -9.09 3.47 -8.34
N ASN A 111 -9.35 3.14 -7.08
CA ASN A 111 -10.71 2.98 -6.55
C ASN A 111 -11.50 4.29 -6.66
N MET A 112 -10.92 5.41 -6.25
CA MET A 112 -11.54 6.73 -6.37
C MET A 112 -11.81 7.10 -7.84
N ARG A 113 -10.89 6.78 -8.75
CA ARG A 113 -11.09 7.02 -10.20
C ARG A 113 -12.25 6.18 -10.76
N GLN A 114 -12.40 4.92 -10.33
CA GLN A 114 -13.55 4.08 -10.72
C GLN A 114 -14.86 4.70 -10.23
N VAL A 115 -14.89 5.22 -9.01
CA VAL A 115 -16.05 5.94 -8.49
C VAL A 115 -16.32 7.21 -9.31
N GLY A 116 -15.30 7.98 -9.65
CA GLY A 116 -15.42 9.15 -10.52
C GLY A 116 -16.06 8.80 -11.87
N ILE A 117 -15.58 7.75 -12.53
CA ILE A 117 -16.15 7.25 -13.79
C ILE A 117 -17.60 6.82 -13.60
N ALA A 118 -17.93 6.12 -12.52
CA ALA A 118 -19.29 5.69 -12.21
C ALA A 118 -20.23 6.88 -12.00
N MET A 119 -19.77 7.94 -11.32
CA MET A 119 -20.50 9.18 -11.12
C MET A 119 -20.80 9.88 -12.45
N HIS A 120 -19.82 9.94 -13.36
CA HIS A 120 -20.02 10.50 -14.70
C HIS A 120 -20.96 9.65 -15.54
N ASN A 121 -20.83 8.33 -15.51
CA ASN A 121 -21.75 7.43 -16.22
C ASN A 121 -23.20 7.59 -15.71
N TYR A 122 -23.38 7.71 -14.38
CA TYR A 122 -24.68 8.02 -13.81
C TYR A 122 -25.21 9.37 -14.33
N HIS A 123 -24.38 10.42 -14.31
CA HIS A 123 -24.72 11.74 -14.81
C HIS A 123 -25.11 11.72 -16.30
N ASP A 124 -24.42 10.91 -17.11
CA ASP A 124 -24.73 10.83 -18.55
C ASP A 124 -26.10 10.22 -18.81
N VAL A 125 -26.54 9.27 -17.98
CA VAL A 125 -27.87 8.65 -18.08
C VAL A 125 -28.95 9.55 -17.50
N PHE A 126 -28.76 10.06 -16.29
CA PHE A 126 -29.80 10.80 -15.55
C PHE A 126 -29.72 12.31 -15.69
N LYS A 127 -28.68 12.82 -16.39
CA LYS A 127 -28.39 14.26 -16.60
C LYS A 127 -28.19 15.04 -15.31
N SER A 128 -27.91 14.33 -14.23
CA SER A 128 -27.57 14.85 -12.91
C SER A 128 -26.71 13.84 -12.15
N PHE A 129 -25.90 14.30 -11.20
CA PHE A 129 -25.23 13.43 -10.26
C PHE A 129 -26.23 12.78 -9.28
N PRO A 130 -25.88 11.65 -8.67
CA PRO A 130 -26.75 11.04 -7.65
C PRO A 130 -26.91 11.99 -6.46
N TYR A 131 -28.05 11.87 -5.80
CA TYR A 131 -28.37 12.71 -4.66
C TYR A 131 -27.45 12.42 -3.47
N VAL A 132 -26.97 13.48 -2.83
CA VAL A 132 -26.20 13.43 -1.59
C VAL A 132 -26.91 14.29 -0.55
N GLY A 133 -27.44 13.71 0.50
CA GLY A 133 -28.18 14.40 1.54
C GLY A 133 -29.05 13.45 2.36
N THR A 134 -29.64 13.92 3.43
CA THR A 134 -30.23 13.08 4.48
C THR A 134 -31.72 12.80 4.33
N GLU A 135 -32.48 13.56 3.53
CA GLU A 135 -33.94 13.56 3.70
C GLU A 135 -34.81 13.16 2.49
N ALA A 136 -34.28 13.19 1.26
CA ALA A 136 -35.11 13.02 0.07
C ALA A 136 -35.06 11.61 -0.57
N VAL A 137 -34.10 10.79 -0.20
CA VAL A 137 -33.92 9.45 -0.76
C VAL A 137 -33.62 8.43 0.34
N PRO A 138 -34.12 7.19 0.18
CA PRO A 138 -34.00 6.17 1.22
C PRO A 138 -32.57 5.65 1.41
N MET A 139 -31.64 5.92 0.46
CA MET A 139 -30.31 5.32 0.45
C MET A 139 -29.23 6.26 -0.10
N SER A 140 -27.99 5.97 0.27
CA SER A 140 -26.78 6.71 -0.14
C SER A 140 -26.59 6.71 -1.66
N TRP A 141 -25.92 7.76 -2.17
CA TRP A 141 -25.45 7.86 -3.54
C TRP A 141 -24.61 6.65 -3.99
N ARG A 142 -23.89 6.00 -3.04
CA ARG A 142 -23.09 4.80 -3.31
C ARG A 142 -23.92 3.64 -3.83
N VAL A 143 -25.15 3.50 -3.30
CA VAL A 143 -26.10 2.49 -3.80
C VAL A 143 -26.56 2.84 -5.21
N SER A 144 -26.80 4.13 -5.50
CA SER A 144 -27.26 4.58 -6.82
C SER A 144 -26.26 4.32 -7.95
N ILE A 145 -24.97 4.29 -7.66
CA ILE A 145 -23.91 4.07 -8.67
C ILE A 145 -23.43 2.60 -8.75
N LEU A 146 -23.98 1.68 -7.96
CA LEU A 146 -23.61 0.26 -7.99
C LEU A 146 -23.62 -0.35 -9.41
N PRO A 147 -24.60 -0.08 -10.29
CA PRO A 147 -24.59 -0.62 -11.64
C PRO A 147 -23.37 -0.16 -12.48
N TYR A 148 -22.81 0.99 -12.14
CA TYR A 148 -21.69 1.61 -12.85
C TYR A 148 -20.31 1.26 -12.27
N VAL A 149 -20.27 0.54 -11.13
CA VAL A 149 -19.07 -0.07 -10.54
C VAL A 149 -19.12 -1.60 -10.61
N GLU A 150 -19.80 -2.14 -11.63
CA GLU A 150 -19.94 -3.58 -11.89
C GLU A 150 -20.65 -4.37 -10.78
N GLN A 151 -21.44 -3.69 -9.96
CA GLN A 151 -22.20 -4.27 -8.85
C GLN A 151 -23.73 -4.32 -9.11
N GLY A 152 -24.13 -4.51 -10.38
CA GLY A 152 -25.53 -4.65 -10.77
C GLY A 152 -26.29 -5.72 -9.98
N PRO A 153 -25.76 -6.96 -9.81
CA PRO A 153 -26.42 -7.99 -9.01
C PRO A 153 -26.65 -7.62 -7.54
N LEU A 154 -25.79 -6.77 -6.96
CA LEU A 154 -26.01 -6.24 -5.61
C LEU A 154 -27.10 -5.15 -5.62
N TYR A 155 -27.08 -4.27 -6.63
CA TYR A 155 -28.09 -3.23 -6.81
C TYR A 155 -29.50 -3.81 -6.87
N ASP A 156 -29.70 -4.91 -7.60
CA ASP A 156 -30.99 -5.57 -7.79
C ASP A 156 -31.55 -6.19 -6.50
N GLN A 157 -30.75 -6.33 -5.44
CA GLN A 157 -31.18 -6.86 -4.15
C GLN A 157 -31.76 -5.77 -3.22
N PHE A 158 -31.53 -4.49 -3.53
CA PHE A 158 -32.04 -3.40 -2.72
C PHE A 158 -33.54 -3.15 -2.94
N ASP A 159 -34.25 -2.96 -1.86
CA ASP A 159 -35.63 -2.47 -1.88
C ASP A 159 -35.65 -0.94 -1.79
N PHE A 160 -35.83 -0.28 -2.93
CA PHE A 160 -35.86 1.18 -3.03
C PHE A 160 -37.17 1.80 -2.52
N SER A 161 -38.17 1.00 -2.18
CA SER A 161 -39.38 1.48 -1.53
C SER A 161 -39.25 1.58 -0.02
N ALA A 162 -38.21 0.99 0.54
CA ALA A 162 -37.91 0.93 1.97
C ALA A 162 -36.63 1.76 2.29
N THR A 163 -36.48 2.12 3.55
CA THR A 163 -35.28 2.85 4.04
C THR A 163 -34.06 1.92 4.14
N ALA A 164 -32.87 2.52 4.26
CA ALA A 164 -31.62 1.79 4.49
C ALA A 164 -31.66 0.88 5.74
N ASP A 165 -32.42 1.28 6.77
CA ASP A 165 -32.57 0.53 8.04
C ASP A 165 -33.61 -0.60 7.96
N SER A 166 -34.31 -0.77 6.84
CA SER A 166 -35.22 -1.90 6.66
C SER A 166 -34.49 -3.24 6.78
N ALA A 167 -35.17 -4.29 7.22
CA ALA A 167 -34.58 -5.61 7.41
C ALA A 167 -33.94 -6.16 6.11
N VAL A 168 -34.51 -5.84 4.94
CA VAL A 168 -33.99 -6.26 3.63
C VAL A 168 -32.70 -5.52 3.32
N ASN A 169 -32.69 -4.19 3.38
CA ASN A 169 -31.54 -3.37 3.01
C ASN A 169 -30.41 -3.47 4.05
N ALA A 170 -30.74 -3.50 5.35
CA ALA A 170 -29.76 -3.68 6.41
C ALA A 170 -28.96 -4.99 6.30
N ALA A 171 -29.57 -6.06 5.77
CA ALA A 171 -28.87 -7.32 5.51
C ALA A 171 -27.73 -7.19 4.48
N LEU A 172 -27.78 -6.19 3.59
CA LEU A 172 -26.80 -5.95 2.54
C LEU A 172 -25.62 -5.09 3.01
N THR A 173 -25.66 -4.55 4.21
CA THR A 173 -24.66 -3.62 4.74
C THR A 173 -23.23 -4.20 4.74
N ASN A 174 -23.11 -5.51 4.99
CA ASN A 174 -21.80 -6.17 5.02
C ASN A 174 -21.30 -6.60 3.62
N GLN A 175 -22.02 -6.25 2.56
CA GLN A 175 -21.64 -6.53 1.17
C GLN A 175 -21.09 -5.27 0.48
N MET A 176 -20.41 -4.40 1.23
CA MET A 176 -19.79 -3.19 0.66
C MET A 176 -18.77 -3.57 -0.43
N PRO A 177 -18.89 -3.01 -1.64
CA PRO A 177 -17.90 -3.20 -2.69
C PRO A 177 -16.51 -2.68 -2.27
N GLU A 178 -15.45 -3.37 -2.69
CA GLU A 178 -14.05 -3.01 -2.38
C GLU A 178 -13.70 -1.60 -2.86
N VAL A 179 -14.31 -1.13 -3.95
CA VAL A 179 -14.10 0.21 -4.51
C VAL A 179 -14.45 1.34 -3.53
N TYR A 180 -15.32 1.08 -2.56
CA TYR A 180 -15.69 2.03 -1.50
C TYR A 180 -14.86 1.90 -0.23
N GLY A 181 -14.04 0.86 -0.13
CA GLY A 181 -13.13 0.60 0.97
C GLY A 181 -11.74 1.21 0.79
N THR A 182 -10.86 0.94 1.73
CA THR A 182 -9.44 1.28 1.66
C THR A 182 -8.57 0.25 2.39
N ASP A 183 -7.37 0.04 1.88
CA ASP A 183 -6.32 -0.72 2.56
C ASP A 183 -5.32 0.17 3.33
N LEU A 184 -5.54 1.48 3.33
CA LEU A 184 -4.66 2.44 3.99
C LEU A 184 -4.78 2.40 5.52
N PHE A 185 -5.97 2.04 6.02
CA PHE A 185 -6.26 1.89 7.45
C PHE A 185 -7.40 0.90 7.67
N ALA A 186 -7.54 0.44 8.91
CA ALA A 186 -8.63 -0.46 9.28
C ALA A 186 -9.96 0.30 9.40
N HIS A 187 -11.01 -0.25 8.79
CA HIS A 187 -12.37 0.25 8.91
C HIS A 187 -13.36 -0.92 9.05
N GLY A 188 -14.58 -0.64 9.49
CA GLY A 188 -15.63 -1.66 9.57
C GLY A 188 -16.10 -2.12 8.18
N PRO A 189 -16.65 -3.33 8.06
CA PRO A 189 -17.07 -3.91 6.79
C PRO A 189 -18.23 -3.16 6.14
N SER A 190 -18.89 -2.28 6.87
CA SER A 190 -20.01 -1.46 6.42
C SER A 190 -19.68 0.04 6.36
N GLN A 191 -18.46 0.43 6.68
CA GLN A 191 -18.04 1.82 6.75
C GLN A 191 -17.20 2.20 5.55
N SER A 192 -17.70 3.09 4.69
CA SER A 192 -16.94 3.57 3.54
C SER A 192 -16.10 4.78 3.91
N PRO A 193 -14.75 4.70 3.77
CA PRO A 193 -13.87 5.85 3.92
C PRO A 193 -14.03 6.89 2.81
N LEU A 194 -14.51 6.48 1.64
CA LEU A 194 -14.74 7.38 0.52
C LEU A 194 -16.06 8.13 0.74
N GLN A 195 -15.96 9.43 1.00
CA GLN A 195 -17.08 10.27 1.37
C GLN A 195 -17.13 11.56 0.53
N ILE A 196 -18.33 12.06 0.29
CA ILE A 196 -18.54 13.36 -0.33
C ILE A 196 -18.56 14.39 0.80
N PRO A 197 -17.70 15.44 0.72
CA PRO A 197 -17.70 16.44 1.76
C PRO A 197 -18.95 17.32 1.68
N MET A 198 -19.62 17.49 2.83
CA MET A 198 -20.74 18.39 3.04
C MET A 198 -20.37 19.36 4.16
N ALA A 199 -20.72 20.66 4.03
CA ALA A 199 -20.37 21.58 5.08
C ALA A 199 -21.34 21.47 6.27
N ALA A 200 -20.79 21.51 7.47
CA ALA A 200 -21.56 21.53 8.71
C ALA A 200 -22.36 22.85 8.84
N GLY A 201 -23.63 22.76 9.25
CA GLY A 201 -24.50 23.92 9.46
C GLY A 201 -25.37 24.30 8.27
N ALA A 202 -25.39 23.51 7.21
CA ALA A 202 -26.38 23.65 6.14
C ALA A 202 -27.79 23.29 6.67
N THR A 203 -28.49 24.28 7.16
CA THR A 203 -29.92 24.16 7.48
C THR A 203 -30.76 24.37 6.25
N GLU A 204 -31.88 23.67 6.15
CA GLU A 204 -32.81 23.63 5.02
C GLU A 204 -33.47 24.97 4.62
N GLN A 205 -33.09 26.10 5.19
CA GLN A 205 -33.68 27.37 4.88
C GLN A 205 -32.90 28.12 3.79
N PRO A 206 -33.56 28.45 2.66
CA PRO A 206 -32.95 29.32 1.67
C PRO A 206 -32.68 30.69 2.31
N PRO A 207 -31.49 31.28 2.12
CA PRO A 207 -31.18 32.59 2.68
C PRO A 207 -32.06 33.64 2.01
N VAL A 208 -32.80 34.38 2.85
CA VAL A 208 -33.44 35.61 2.43
C VAL A 208 -32.36 36.68 2.48
N GLY A 209 -31.81 37.04 1.32
CA GLY A 209 -30.96 38.22 1.14
C GLY A 209 -29.56 38.12 1.71
N GLY A 210 -28.61 37.87 0.83
CA GLY A 210 -27.16 38.04 1.08
C GLY A 210 -26.42 36.73 1.28
N SER A 211 -25.49 36.53 0.39
CA SER A 211 -24.26 35.70 0.44
C SER A 211 -24.12 34.71 1.60
N GLN A 212 -25.06 33.84 1.77
CA GLN A 212 -24.87 32.64 2.59
C GLN A 212 -24.76 31.47 1.63
N ILE A 213 -23.59 30.87 1.63
CA ILE A 213 -23.32 29.62 0.92
C ILE A 213 -24.33 28.60 1.44
N SER A 214 -25.41 28.41 0.67
CA SER A 214 -26.35 27.32 0.93
C SER A 214 -25.63 26.03 0.61
N LEU A 215 -25.05 25.45 1.65
CA LEU A 215 -24.30 24.19 1.63
C LEU A 215 -25.25 22.99 1.64
N GLN A 216 -26.49 23.20 1.29
CA GLN A 216 -27.42 22.12 0.99
C GLN A 216 -26.89 21.33 -0.19
N SER A 217 -26.25 20.29 0.16
CA SER A 217 -25.61 19.31 -0.67
C SER A 217 -24.77 19.92 -1.80
N ARG A 218 -23.51 19.63 -1.83
CA ARG A 218 -22.61 19.92 -2.93
C ARG A 218 -23.18 19.53 -4.29
N PHE A 219 -24.19 18.69 -4.27
CA PHE A 219 -24.89 18.13 -5.39
C PHE A 219 -26.38 18.59 -5.48
N GLY A 220 -26.76 19.71 -4.89
CA GLY A 220 -28.06 20.36 -5.06
C GLY A 220 -27.92 21.87 -5.10
N GLY A 221 -28.05 22.54 -6.25
CA GLY A 221 -28.01 24.00 -6.38
C GLY A 221 -29.37 24.64 -6.10
N PRO A 222 -29.44 25.96 -5.79
CA PRO A 222 -30.68 26.67 -5.47
C PRO A 222 -31.74 26.68 -6.59
N ASN A 223 -31.34 26.34 -7.82
CA ASN A 223 -32.23 26.28 -9.00
C ASN A 223 -32.47 24.87 -9.53
N SER A 224 -31.88 23.86 -8.92
CA SER A 224 -32.20 22.46 -9.19
C SER A 224 -33.30 22.05 -8.21
N GLY A 225 -34.35 21.40 -8.66
CA GLY A 225 -35.33 20.84 -7.74
C GLY A 225 -34.61 20.03 -6.64
N PRO A 226 -35.24 19.72 -5.50
CA PRO A 226 -34.55 19.10 -4.38
C PRO A 226 -33.77 17.88 -4.85
N GLY A 227 -32.44 17.98 -4.82
CA GLY A 227 -31.55 16.85 -4.96
C GLY A 227 -30.84 16.60 -6.31
N THR A 228 -30.83 17.48 -7.29
CA THR A 228 -30.15 17.20 -8.57
C THR A 228 -29.07 18.20 -8.90
N THR A 229 -27.79 17.85 -8.70
CA THR A 229 -26.65 18.64 -9.18
C THR A 229 -26.26 18.18 -10.56
N ARG A 230 -26.02 19.13 -11.44
CA ARG A 230 -25.56 18.93 -12.82
C ARG A 230 -24.14 19.45 -12.97
N MET A 231 -23.45 19.01 -14.01
CA MET A 231 -22.11 19.47 -14.33
C MET A 231 -22.00 21.00 -14.43
N ARG A 232 -23.02 21.66 -14.98
CA ARG A 232 -23.09 23.12 -15.14
C ARG A 232 -23.22 23.90 -13.82
N ASP A 233 -23.51 23.22 -12.71
CA ASP A 233 -23.73 23.86 -11.40
C ASP A 233 -22.42 24.05 -10.62
N PHE A 234 -21.30 23.56 -11.17
CA PHE A 234 -19.95 23.76 -10.64
C PHE A 234 -19.34 25.02 -11.26
N LEU A 235 -19.63 26.18 -10.67
CA LEU A 235 -19.28 27.48 -11.22
C LEU A 235 -17.79 27.80 -11.10
N ASP A 236 -17.11 27.25 -10.09
CA ASP A 236 -15.68 27.45 -9.86
C ASP A 236 -14.81 26.53 -10.73
N GLY A 237 -15.48 25.65 -11.51
CA GLY A 237 -14.86 24.71 -12.44
C GLY A 237 -14.74 23.30 -11.86
N THR A 238 -14.91 22.31 -12.74
CA THR A 238 -14.93 20.89 -12.33
C THR A 238 -13.56 20.36 -11.90
N SER A 239 -12.47 20.97 -12.35
CA SER A 239 -11.10 20.67 -11.94
C SER A 239 -10.70 21.36 -10.62
N ASN A 240 -11.47 22.36 -10.20
CA ASN A 240 -11.22 23.13 -8.98
C ASN A 240 -12.19 22.78 -7.85
N THR A 241 -13.03 21.79 -8.03
CA THR A 241 -13.99 21.34 -7.02
C THR A 241 -13.78 19.88 -6.69
N VAL A 242 -13.61 19.57 -5.42
CA VAL A 242 -13.48 18.21 -4.93
C VAL A 242 -14.82 17.49 -4.97
N MET A 243 -14.90 16.32 -5.57
CA MET A 243 -16.07 15.44 -5.59
C MET A 243 -16.13 14.55 -4.35
N ALA A 244 -15.01 13.89 -4.02
CA ALA A 244 -14.94 13.00 -2.89
C ALA A 244 -13.57 13.02 -2.22
N VAL A 245 -13.55 12.69 -0.95
CA VAL A 245 -12.36 12.64 -0.08
C VAL A 245 -12.27 11.31 0.64
N LEU A 246 -11.10 10.99 1.16
CA LEU A 246 -10.95 9.94 2.17
C LEU A 246 -11.15 10.55 3.56
N ALA A 247 -12.17 10.07 4.24
CA ALA A 247 -12.41 10.41 5.64
C ALA A 247 -11.53 9.57 6.57
N SER A 248 -11.11 10.16 7.68
CA SER A 248 -10.32 9.46 8.69
C SER A 248 -11.16 8.42 9.44
N PRO A 249 -10.54 7.36 10.02
CA PRO A 249 -11.26 6.31 10.73
C PRO A 249 -12.16 6.83 11.85
N GLU A 250 -11.81 7.94 12.49
CA GLU A 250 -12.55 8.50 13.61
C GLU A 250 -13.89 9.13 13.19
N THR A 251 -14.04 9.46 11.91
CA THR A 251 -15.27 10.08 11.36
C THR A 251 -16.22 9.07 10.73
N LEU A 252 -15.83 7.78 10.66
CA LEU A 252 -16.64 6.72 10.05
C LEU A 252 -17.74 6.23 11.02
N ASN A 253 -18.83 6.97 11.12
CA ASN A 253 -19.88 6.72 12.12
C ASN A 253 -21.08 5.96 11.57
N SER A 254 -21.25 5.84 10.25
CA SER A 254 -22.46 5.32 9.64
C SER A 254 -22.16 4.28 8.56
N SER A 255 -23.20 3.51 8.18
CA SER A 255 -23.11 2.51 7.14
C SER A 255 -23.09 3.14 5.74
N TRP A 256 -22.33 2.56 4.81
CA TRP A 256 -22.17 3.02 3.43
C TRP A 256 -23.49 3.14 2.65
N ILE A 257 -24.52 2.42 3.06
CA ILE A 257 -25.85 2.47 2.42
C ILE A 257 -26.70 3.63 2.92
N LYS A 258 -26.32 4.29 4.03
CA LYS A 258 -27.06 5.40 4.62
C LYS A 258 -26.67 6.73 4.03
N THR A 259 -27.62 7.64 4.01
CA THR A 259 -27.42 9.01 3.50
C THR A 259 -26.63 9.92 4.44
N ASP A 260 -26.58 9.58 5.74
CA ASP A 260 -25.82 10.29 6.79
C ASP A 260 -24.36 9.82 6.91
N SER A 261 -23.90 8.99 5.98
CA SER A 261 -22.56 8.42 5.97
C SER A 261 -21.50 9.33 5.33
N ASP A 262 -21.89 10.51 4.85
CA ASP A 262 -20.99 11.43 4.20
C ASP A 262 -20.31 12.40 5.17
N TYR A 263 -19.15 12.92 4.73
CA TYR A 263 -18.28 13.73 5.56
C TYR A 263 -18.82 15.15 5.75
N LEU A 264 -19.13 15.50 6.99
CA LEU A 264 -19.50 16.86 7.36
C LEU A 264 -18.25 17.63 7.74
N PHE A 265 -17.77 18.50 6.86
CA PHE A 265 -16.61 19.33 7.17
C PHE A 265 -17.02 20.66 7.82
N ASP A 266 -16.18 21.13 8.74
CA ASP A 266 -16.31 22.46 9.33
C ASP A 266 -15.56 23.47 8.44
N PRO A 267 -16.24 24.49 7.88
CA PRO A 267 -15.57 25.52 7.08
C PRO A 267 -14.49 26.31 7.82
N SER A 268 -14.52 26.32 9.16
CA SER A 268 -13.47 26.93 9.98
C SER A 268 -12.26 26.01 10.19
N ASN A 269 -12.43 24.71 9.96
CA ASN A 269 -11.37 23.70 10.03
C ASN A 269 -11.58 22.63 8.96
N PRO A 270 -11.39 22.95 7.67
CA PRO A 270 -11.76 22.09 6.55
C PRO A 270 -10.95 20.79 6.46
N ALA A 271 -9.81 20.71 7.13
CA ALA A 271 -8.96 19.52 7.19
C ALA A 271 -9.40 18.51 8.26
N ALA A 272 -10.23 18.93 9.23
CA ALA A 272 -10.63 18.06 10.33
C ALA A 272 -11.41 16.84 9.83
N GLY A 273 -10.93 15.65 10.15
CA GLY A 273 -11.57 14.38 9.74
C GLY A 273 -11.19 13.89 8.35
N LEU A 274 -10.29 14.56 7.65
CA LEU A 274 -9.67 14.01 6.44
C LEU A 274 -8.55 13.01 6.80
N TYR A 275 -8.42 11.97 5.99
CA TYR A 275 -7.31 11.04 6.13
C TYR A 275 -6.05 11.61 5.47
N VAL A 276 -4.96 11.65 6.22
CA VAL A 276 -3.63 12.00 5.72
C VAL A 276 -2.90 10.71 5.34
N THR A 277 -2.47 10.61 4.10
CA THR A 277 -1.65 9.48 3.64
C THR A 277 -0.29 9.46 4.35
N PRO A 278 0.42 8.34 4.36
CA PRO A 278 1.77 8.28 4.92
C PRO A 278 2.79 9.23 4.28
N SER A 279 2.50 9.75 3.08
CA SER A 279 3.31 10.77 2.40
C SER A 279 2.98 12.20 2.86
N GLY A 280 2.01 12.40 3.75
CA GLY A 280 1.61 13.73 4.24
C GLY A 280 0.66 14.46 3.30
N GLU A 281 -0.18 13.74 2.56
CA GLU A 281 -1.07 14.29 1.55
C GLU A 281 -2.52 13.86 1.79
N TYR A 282 -3.47 14.69 1.40
CA TYR A 282 -4.87 14.31 1.21
C TYR A 282 -5.07 13.79 -0.21
N LEU A 283 -5.73 12.66 -0.34
CA LEU A 283 -6.13 12.11 -1.61
C LEU A 283 -7.57 12.54 -1.91
N VAL A 284 -7.77 13.25 -3.01
CA VAL A 284 -9.07 13.80 -3.38
C VAL A 284 -9.44 13.45 -4.82
N LEU A 285 -10.72 13.16 -5.03
CA LEU A 285 -11.32 13.01 -6.34
C LEU A 285 -11.95 14.36 -6.73
N MET A 286 -11.56 14.91 -7.85
CA MET A 286 -12.16 16.14 -8.40
C MET A 286 -13.43 15.83 -9.20
N VAL A 287 -14.24 16.84 -9.42
CA VAL A 287 -15.51 16.70 -10.18
C VAL A 287 -15.27 16.32 -11.64
N ASP A 288 -14.12 16.66 -12.21
CA ASP A 288 -13.76 16.24 -13.58
C ASP A 288 -13.28 14.77 -13.66
N GLY A 289 -13.21 14.07 -12.52
CA GLY A 289 -12.74 12.67 -12.41
C GLY A 289 -11.23 12.53 -12.21
N SER A 290 -10.47 13.63 -12.17
CA SER A 290 -9.05 13.60 -11.83
C SER A 290 -8.83 13.30 -10.34
N ILE A 291 -7.69 12.66 -10.03
CA ILE A 291 -7.26 12.42 -8.65
C ILE A 291 -6.11 13.35 -8.36
N ASN A 292 -6.27 14.18 -7.34
CA ASN A 292 -5.23 15.10 -6.88
C ASN A 292 -4.72 14.69 -5.51
N ARG A 293 -3.43 14.95 -5.30
CA ARG A 293 -2.75 14.80 -4.00
C ARG A 293 -2.45 16.20 -3.47
N ILE A 294 -3.05 16.53 -2.37
CA ILE A 294 -2.97 17.86 -1.77
C ILE A 294 -2.14 17.76 -0.51
N SER A 295 -1.10 18.59 -0.38
CA SER A 295 -0.28 18.62 0.84
C SER A 295 -1.15 18.85 2.09
N GLN A 296 -0.84 18.16 3.17
CA GLN A 296 -1.49 18.41 4.47
C GLN A 296 -1.24 19.85 5.00
N ASP A 297 -0.18 20.50 4.51
CA ASP A 297 0.23 21.87 4.89
C ASP A 297 -0.44 22.93 4.00
N ILE A 298 -1.43 22.55 3.17
CA ILE A 298 -2.19 23.48 2.34
C ILE A 298 -2.87 24.56 3.21
N ASP A 299 -2.96 25.78 2.66
CA ASP A 299 -3.73 26.84 3.31
C ASP A 299 -5.19 26.38 3.54
N PRO A 300 -5.72 26.44 4.76
CA PRO A 300 -7.10 26.04 5.07
C PRO A 300 -8.15 26.77 4.23
N GLU A 301 -7.93 28.03 3.85
CA GLU A 301 -8.84 28.76 2.97
C GLU A 301 -8.87 28.18 1.57
N ILE A 302 -7.73 27.77 1.02
CA ILE A 302 -7.66 27.10 -0.29
C ILE A 302 -8.38 25.76 -0.22
N LEU A 303 -8.12 24.95 0.83
CA LEU A 303 -8.77 23.66 1.01
C LEU A 303 -10.30 23.83 1.15
N LYS A 304 -10.76 24.84 1.88
CA LYS A 304 -12.17 25.17 1.99
C LYS A 304 -12.78 25.52 0.64
N ASN A 305 -12.12 26.37 -0.15
CA ASN A 305 -12.62 26.80 -1.46
C ASN A 305 -12.67 25.62 -2.45
N LEU A 306 -11.69 24.70 -2.41
CA LEU A 306 -11.74 23.44 -3.17
C LEU A 306 -12.95 22.57 -2.81
N MET A 307 -13.40 22.63 -1.57
CA MET A 307 -14.57 21.87 -1.12
C MET A 307 -15.90 22.57 -1.39
N LEU A 308 -15.90 23.82 -1.80
CA LEU A 308 -17.09 24.59 -2.21
C LEU A 308 -17.17 24.63 -3.73
N ARG A 309 -18.37 24.70 -4.31
CA ARG A 309 -18.57 24.60 -5.76
C ARG A 309 -18.88 25.95 -6.44
N ASP A 310 -19.31 26.96 -5.67
CA ASP A 310 -19.90 28.19 -6.17
C ASP A 310 -19.62 29.37 -5.23
N ASP A 311 -18.45 29.37 -4.58
CA ASP A 311 -18.05 30.44 -3.67
C ASP A 311 -17.49 31.68 -4.41
N GLY A 312 -17.28 31.56 -5.72
CA GLY A 312 -16.79 32.64 -6.58
C GLY A 312 -15.31 32.97 -6.39
N ASN A 313 -14.56 32.11 -5.69
CA ASN A 313 -13.12 32.24 -5.48
C ASN A 313 -12.37 31.26 -6.39
N PRO A 314 -12.07 31.62 -7.65
CA PRO A 314 -11.31 30.73 -8.51
C PRO A 314 -9.93 30.51 -7.91
N ILE A 315 -9.55 29.28 -7.76
CA ILE A 315 -8.24 28.91 -7.25
C ILE A 315 -7.26 29.07 -8.41
N THR A 316 -6.38 30.07 -8.31
CA THR A 316 -5.41 30.42 -9.33
C THR A 316 -4.04 29.83 -9.08
N ASP A 317 -3.81 29.25 -7.91
CA ASP A 317 -2.53 28.72 -7.50
C ASP A 317 -2.45 27.22 -7.72
N ASP A 318 -1.29 26.79 -8.20
CA ASP A 318 -0.92 25.40 -8.37
C ASP A 318 -0.92 24.74 -6.99
N PHE A 319 -1.74 23.70 -6.77
CA PHE A 319 -1.90 23.03 -5.46
C PHE A 319 -0.65 22.27 -5.02
N GLY A 320 0.55 22.81 -5.27
CA GLY A 320 1.80 22.23 -4.78
C GLY A 320 2.03 20.81 -5.29
N TYR A 321 2.34 20.70 -6.57
CA TYR A 321 3.01 19.53 -7.12
C TYR A 321 4.49 19.55 -6.74
#